data_04a1b046ba163f5defa5bd547e4dcb90
#
_entry.id   04a1b046ba163f5defa5bd547e4dcb90
#
_cell.length_a   1.000
_cell.length_b   1.000
_cell.length_c   1.000
_cell.angle_alpha   90.00
_cell.angle_beta   90.00
_cell.angle_gamma   90.00
#
_symmetry.space_group_name_H-M   'P 1'
#
loop_
_entity.id
_entity.type
_entity.pdbx_description
1 polymer ?
#
loop_
_entity_poly.entity_id
_entity_poly.type
_entity_poly.pdbx_seq_one_letter_code
_entity_poly.pdbx_strand_id
1 'polypeptide(L)'
;MDSESVHEAEIPQRRLRVGVLGFVVLGVLAIASVLMVLFAVPMNTRYWGIFENFLDLDVYRHGGSVVVQGLPLYDGPVLKGMMFTYTPFAALLFTVWAVLSFKQAIVVWTGLNIAALFAVIVLCWKFLGYRLDAKTYAVSALATTIFLFMEPIRTTLWLGQINIFLLLLIVWDLGRDETSRLRGIGAGIAAGVKLTPAFFWAYLFITRQWRALVTAVVTFAATVAIGFVVIYNDAYKYWTGTLVDSERVGPTDAPSNQSVSGLIAQLTHTPTPSRILVLVFSALAACLGLGAAWVAHRHGQKLLGLTMTGLTATTVSPFSWGHHWVWFVPLVVLAAHYAMVSQKRWAWVAPFVFLLPVLNWSHTWWDPSVIPGTDRFVGMGLFMFVPPEYLRIPTVGVYLWIFTLAAVSTLVLFGWKKWKIPASDAPAPVTTAA
;
A
#
# COMPACT_ATOMS: atom_id res chain seq x y z
N MET A 1 -47.87 -25.76 -4.72
CA MET A 1 -46.58 -25.69 -4.01
C MET A 1 -45.85 -24.50 -4.60
N ASP A 2 -46.22 -23.34 -4.03
CA ASP A 2 -45.71 -22.06 -4.50
C ASP A 2 -44.33 -21.85 -3.93
N SER A 3 -43.33 -21.73 -4.82
CA SER A 3 -41.93 -21.34 -4.45
C SER A 3 -41.98 -19.85 -4.14
N GLU A 4 -42.12 -19.49 -2.87
CA GLU A 4 -41.79 -18.14 -2.39
C GLU A 4 -40.31 -17.85 -2.71
N SER A 5 -40.11 -17.04 -3.72
CA SER A 5 -38.82 -16.42 -3.97
C SER A 5 -38.51 -15.47 -2.81
N VAL A 6 -37.61 -15.90 -1.92
CA VAL A 6 -37.07 -15.04 -0.89
C VAL A 6 -36.31 -13.90 -1.61
N HIS A 7 -37.00 -12.76 -1.77
CA HIS A 7 -36.33 -11.53 -2.15
C HIS A 7 -35.34 -11.19 -1.04
N GLU A 8 -34.05 -11.44 -1.28
CA GLU A 8 -32.99 -10.84 -0.49
C GLU A 8 -33.19 -9.31 -0.52
N ALA A 9 -33.53 -8.75 0.62
CA ALA A 9 -33.70 -7.30 0.76
C ALA A 9 -32.35 -6.65 0.40
N GLU A 10 -32.32 -5.97 -0.75
CA GLU A 10 -31.14 -5.20 -1.18
C GLU A 10 -30.76 -4.21 -0.09
N ILE A 11 -29.56 -4.34 0.48
CA ILE A 11 -29.01 -3.40 1.45
C ILE A 11 -28.94 -2.03 0.75
N PRO A 12 -29.60 -0.97 1.29
CA PRO A 12 -29.62 0.33 0.63
C PRO A 12 -28.22 0.87 0.42
N GLN A 13 -27.83 0.99 -0.85
CA GLN A 13 -26.51 1.47 -1.24
C GLN A 13 -26.44 2.99 -1.19
N ARG A 14 -25.39 3.53 -0.60
CA ARG A 14 -25.13 4.98 -0.57
C ARG A 14 -24.81 5.50 -1.97
N ARG A 15 -25.27 6.72 -2.29
CA ARG A 15 -24.83 7.43 -3.50
C ARG A 15 -23.76 8.45 -3.15
N LEU A 16 -22.73 8.57 -3.98
CA LEU A 16 -21.72 9.62 -3.83
C LEU A 16 -22.36 11.00 -4.02
N ARG A 17 -22.29 11.84 -2.97
CA ARG A 17 -22.83 13.20 -2.98
C ARG A 17 -21.75 14.20 -3.39
N VAL A 18 -21.30 14.10 -4.64
CA VAL A 18 -20.35 15.07 -5.22
C VAL A 18 -21.14 15.96 -6.17
N GLY A 19 -21.26 17.25 -5.83
CA GLY A 19 -21.87 18.27 -6.68
C GLY A 19 -20.89 18.81 -7.71
N VAL A 20 -21.35 19.75 -8.55
CA VAL A 20 -20.54 20.40 -9.61
C VAL A 20 -19.25 20.97 -9.05
N LEU A 21 -19.32 21.73 -7.96
CA LEU A 21 -18.12 22.31 -7.31
C LEU A 21 -17.11 21.22 -6.90
N GLY A 22 -17.59 20.10 -6.36
CA GLY A 22 -16.70 18.96 -5.98
C GLY A 22 -15.99 18.38 -7.20
N PHE A 23 -16.68 18.21 -8.33
CA PHE A 23 -16.05 17.77 -9.57
C PHE A 23 -15.06 18.78 -10.13
N VAL A 24 -15.36 20.09 -10.04
CA VAL A 24 -14.42 21.15 -10.45
C VAL A 24 -13.15 21.09 -9.60
N VAL A 25 -13.28 20.99 -8.27
CA VAL A 25 -12.14 20.88 -7.35
C VAL A 25 -11.31 19.63 -7.66
N LEU A 26 -11.95 18.45 -7.79
CA LEU A 26 -11.24 17.22 -8.15
C LEU A 26 -10.57 17.33 -9.52
N GLY A 27 -11.21 17.94 -10.50
CA GLY A 27 -10.64 18.19 -11.83
C GLY A 27 -9.41 19.08 -11.77
N VAL A 28 -9.47 20.19 -11.03
CA VAL A 28 -8.33 21.09 -10.83
C VAL A 28 -7.18 20.37 -10.13
N LEU A 29 -7.45 19.59 -9.06
CA LEU A 29 -6.43 18.81 -8.37
C LEU A 29 -5.83 17.74 -9.28
N ALA A 30 -6.64 17.08 -10.10
CA ALA A 30 -6.15 16.09 -11.06
C ALA A 30 -5.24 16.72 -12.12
N ILE A 31 -5.64 17.87 -12.68
CA ILE A 31 -4.81 18.63 -13.64
C ILE A 31 -3.51 19.07 -12.94
N ALA A 32 -3.58 19.64 -11.74
CA ALA A 32 -2.41 20.04 -10.98
C ALA A 32 -1.47 18.86 -10.74
N SER A 33 -2.00 17.67 -10.37
CA SER A 33 -1.21 16.46 -10.16
C SER A 33 -0.52 16.01 -11.46
N VAL A 34 -1.20 16.03 -12.60
CA VAL A 34 -0.59 15.72 -13.90
C VAL A 34 0.54 16.70 -14.21
N LEU A 35 0.29 17.99 -14.05
CA LEU A 35 1.32 19.01 -14.28
C LEU A 35 2.52 18.81 -13.36
N MET A 36 2.28 18.51 -12.09
CA MET A 36 3.36 18.23 -11.13
C MET A 36 4.14 16.95 -11.49
N VAL A 37 3.47 15.88 -11.92
CA VAL A 37 4.16 14.66 -12.40
C VAL A 37 5.01 14.94 -13.63
N LEU A 38 4.55 15.81 -14.54
CA LEU A 38 5.25 16.12 -15.77
C LEU A 38 6.43 17.11 -15.58
N PHE A 39 6.30 18.07 -14.66
CA PHE A 39 7.21 19.22 -14.58
C PHE A 39 8.03 19.30 -13.30
N ALA A 40 7.58 18.75 -12.16
CA ALA A 40 8.37 18.80 -10.93
C ALA A 40 9.66 17.99 -11.05
N VAL A 41 9.59 16.82 -11.73
CA VAL A 41 10.74 16.08 -12.22
C VAL A 41 10.46 15.78 -13.69
N PRO A 42 11.07 16.50 -14.64
CA PRO A 42 10.79 16.30 -16.06
C PRO A 42 10.89 14.83 -16.48
N MET A 43 9.95 14.36 -17.30
CA MET A 43 9.81 12.94 -17.65
C MET A 43 11.05 12.34 -18.30
N ASN A 44 11.85 13.17 -18.97
CA ASN A 44 13.09 12.78 -19.65
C ASN A 44 14.34 13.01 -18.79
N THR A 45 14.19 13.39 -17.52
CA THR A 45 15.35 13.50 -16.62
C THR A 45 15.98 12.13 -16.47
N ARG A 46 17.22 11.99 -16.91
CA ARG A 46 17.96 10.71 -16.86
C ARG A 46 17.89 10.12 -15.45
N TYR A 47 17.52 8.85 -15.35
CA TYR A 47 17.30 8.09 -14.14
C TYR A 47 16.05 8.51 -13.31
N TRP A 48 15.81 9.81 -13.10
CA TRP A 48 14.75 10.32 -12.21
C TRP A 48 13.39 10.53 -12.88
N GLY A 49 13.37 10.62 -14.19
CA GLY A 49 12.13 10.68 -14.95
C GLY A 49 11.26 9.46 -14.69
N ILE A 50 9.93 9.62 -14.73
CA ILE A 50 9.00 8.56 -14.36
C ILE A 50 9.12 7.29 -15.22
N PHE A 51 9.69 7.42 -16.44
CA PHE A 51 9.92 6.30 -17.36
C PHE A 51 11.41 5.95 -17.54
N GLU A 52 12.29 6.49 -16.71
CA GLU A 52 13.75 6.40 -16.90
C GLU A 52 14.45 5.38 -15.97
N ASN A 53 13.72 4.77 -15.02
CA ASN A 53 14.34 3.87 -14.05
C ASN A 53 13.85 2.41 -14.21
N PHE A 54 12.71 2.07 -13.63
CA PHE A 54 12.16 0.70 -13.60
C PHE A 54 13.13 -0.36 -13.05
N LEU A 55 13.99 0.02 -12.10
CA LEU A 55 15.03 -0.86 -11.56
C LEU A 55 14.44 -2.17 -11.01
N ASP A 56 13.36 -2.08 -10.23
CA ASP A 56 12.77 -3.28 -9.63
C ASP A 56 12.05 -4.16 -10.64
N LEU A 57 11.38 -3.55 -11.64
CA LEU A 57 10.80 -4.33 -12.75
C LEU A 57 11.89 -5.08 -13.52
N ASP A 58 13.05 -4.46 -13.70
CA ASP A 58 14.16 -5.11 -14.41
C ASP A 58 14.78 -6.24 -13.56
N VAL A 59 14.87 -6.06 -12.23
CA VAL A 59 15.24 -7.14 -11.28
C VAL A 59 14.23 -8.29 -11.35
N TYR A 60 12.93 -8.02 -11.43
CA TYR A 60 11.90 -9.06 -11.58
C TYR A 60 12.08 -9.84 -12.87
N ARG A 61 12.30 -9.15 -14.00
CA ARG A 61 12.53 -9.77 -15.29
C ARG A 61 13.78 -10.65 -15.30
N HIS A 62 14.89 -10.16 -14.77
CA HIS A 62 16.13 -10.91 -14.68
C HIS A 62 16.00 -12.10 -13.73
N GLY A 63 15.35 -11.93 -12.57
CA GLY A 63 15.04 -13.04 -11.67
C GLY A 63 14.20 -14.11 -12.34
N GLY A 64 13.15 -13.73 -13.07
CA GLY A 64 12.36 -14.65 -13.88
C GLY A 64 13.18 -15.34 -14.99
N SER A 65 14.09 -14.60 -15.64
CA SER A 65 14.98 -15.14 -16.67
C SER A 65 15.99 -16.14 -16.11
N VAL A 66 16.56 -15.88 -14.93
CA VAL A 66 17.46 -16.80 -14.22
C VAL A 66 16.75 -18.13 -13.93
N VAL A 67 15.49 -18.06 -13.47
CA VAL A 67 14.66 -19.26 -13.22
C VAL A 67 14.41 -20.05 -14.51
N VAL A 68 14.04 -19.37 -15.60
CA VAL A 68 13.81 -20.04 -16.92
C VAL A 68 15.07 -20.71 -17.44
N GLN A 69 16.25 -20.15 -17.18
CA GLN A 69 17.53 -20.70 -17.57
C GLN A 69 18.06 -21.81 -16.63
N GLY A 70 17.35 -22.09 -15.53
CA GLY A 70 17.78 -23.08 -14.53
C GLY A 70 19.05 -22.67 -13.78
N LEU A 71 19.36 -21.37 -13.70
CA LEU A 71 20.51 -20.83 -13.01
C LEU A 71 20.19 -20.52 -11.54
N PRO A 72 21.19 -20.52 -10.62
CA PRO A 72 20.97 -20.20 -9.22
C PRO A 72 20.51 -18.75 -9.00
N LEU A 73 19.35 -18.59 -8.36
CA LEU A 73 18.69 -17.27 -8.21
C LEU A 73 19.27 -16.42 -7.08
N TYR A 74 19.74 -17.06 -6.00
CA TYR A 74 20.16 -16.36 -4.77
C TYR A 74 21.69 -16.38 -4.54
N ASP A 75 22.48 -16.92 -5.47
CA ASP A 75 23.94 -17.05 -5.32
C ASP A 75 24.70 -15.75 -5.57
N GLY A 76 24.09 -14.83 -6.30
CA GLY A 76 24.71 -13.58 -6.69
C GLY A 76 23.70 -12.54 -7.17
N PRO A 77 24.18 -11.39 -7.64
CA PRO A 77 23.31 -10.36 -8.20
C PRO A 77 22.67 -10.83 -9.51
N VAL A 78 21.37 -10.56 -9.66
CA VAL A 78 20.63 -10.86 -10.91
C VAL A 78 20.74 -9.70 -11.91
N LEU A 79 21.04 -8.46 -11.44
CA LEU A 79 21.16 -7.27 -12.29
C LEU A 79 22.13 -6.27 -11.67
N LYS A 80 23.26 -5.94 -12.33
CA LYS A 80 24.17 -4.82 -11.99
C LYS A 80 24.42 -4.64 -10.48
N GLY A 81 24.72 -5.70 -9.77
CA GLY A 81 24.95 -5.70 -8.32
C GLY A 81 23.67 -5.83 -7.46
N MET A 82 22.49 -5.83 -8.06
CA MET A 82 21.22 -6.00 -7.35
C MET A 82 20.89 -7.47 -7.12
N MET A 83 20.68 -7.83 -5.87
CA MET A 83 20.28 -9.17 -5.45
C MET A 83 18.77 -9.37 -5.64
N PHE A 84 18.35 -10.60 -5.93
CA PHE A 84 16.95 -10.95 -5.88
C PHE A 84 16.51 -11.14 -4.41
N THR A 85 15.53 -10.37 -3.95
CA THR A 85 15.10 -10.33 -2.54
C THR A 85 13.71 -10.91 -2.31
N TYR A 86 12.99 -11.26 -3.38
CA TYR A 86 11.65 -11.83 -3.32
C TYR A 86 11.66 -13.34 -3.11
N THR A 87 10.49 -13.90 -2.80
CA THR A 87 10.34 -15.34 -2.58
C THR A 87 10.56 -16.16 -3.86
N PRO A 88 10.84 -17.46 -3.76
CA PRO A 88 10.89 -18.37 -4.92
C PRO A 88 9.59 -18.37 -5.73
N PHE A 89 8.44 -18.33 -5.05
CA PHE A 89 7.14 -18.25 -5.73
C PHE A 89 6.99 -16.96 -6.55
N ALA A 90 7.46 -15.82 -6.04
CA ALA A 90 7.47 -14.57 -6.81
C ALA A 90 8.33 -14.68 -8.07
N ALA A 91 9.50 -15.31 -7.97
CA ALA A 91 10.37 -15.51 -9.14
C ALA A 91 9.68 -16.33 -10.23
N LEU A 92 8.93 -17.38 -9.85
CA LEU A 92 8.10 -18.16 -10.77
C LEU A 92 7.03 -17.31 -11.46
N LEU A 93 6.34 -16.44 -10.71
CA LEU A 93 5.37 -15.50 -11.30
C LEU A 93 6.05 -14.49 -12.24
N PHE A 94 7.28 -14.10 -11.96
CA PHE A 94 8.01 -13.12 -12.76
C PHE A 94 8.59 -13.70 -14.06
N THR A 95 8.56 -15.03 -14.26
CA THR A 95 8.98 -15.64 -15.53
C THR A 95 8.19 -15.13 -16.73
N VAL A 96 6.92 -14.76 -16.55
CA VAL A 96 6.09 -14.17 -17.60
C VAL A 96 6.66 -12.85 -18.15
N TRP A 97 7.40 -12.10 -17.34
CA TRP A 97 8.03 -10.83 -17.75
C TRP A 97 9.34 -11.04 -18.50
N ALA A 98 9.97 -12.22 -18.38
CA ALA A 98 11.21 -12.55 -19.07
C ALA A 98 11.02 -12.69 -20.60
N VAL A 99 9.79 -13.00 -21.06
CA VAL A 99 9.48 -13.14 -22.49
C VAL A 99 9.24 -11.83 -23.22
N LEU A 100 9.02 -10.73 -22.47
CA LEU A 100 8.80 -9.40 -23.03
C LEU A 100 10.13 -8.64 -23.16
N SER A 101 10.25 -7.81 -24.20
CA SER A 101 11.30 -6.80 -24.22
C SER A 101 11.10 -5.83 -23.04
N PHE A 102 12.18 -5.19 -22.57
CA PHE A 102 12.08 -4.28 -21.43
C PHE A 102 11.09 -3.13 -21.66
N LYS A 103 11.10 -2.56 -22.88
CA LYS A 103 10.13 -1.50 -23.24
C LYS A 103 8.68 -1.97 -23.21
N GLN A 104 8.40 -3.19 -23.70
CA GLN A 104 7.05 -3.78 -23.62
C GLN A 104 6.65 -4.02 -22.15
N ALA A 105 7.57 -4.57 -21.34
CA ALA A 105 7.31 -4.80 -19.92
C ALA A 105 6.98 -3.49 -19.19
N ILE A 106 7.72 -2.40 -19.46
CA ILE A 106 7.44 -1.05 -18.89
C ILE A 106 6.02 -0.60 -19.20
N VAL A 107 5.62 -0.64 -20.47
CA VAL A 107 4.29 -0.16 -20.90
C VAL A 107 3.17 -0.98 -20.25
N VAL A 108 3.28 -2.31 -20.31
CA VAL A 108 2.27 -3.21 -19.75
C VAL A 108 2.21 -3.08 -18.23
N TRP A 109 3.37 -3.09 -17.56
CA TRP A 109 3.44 -3.00 -16.10
C TRP A 109 2.89 -1.68 -15.57
N THR A 110 3.23 -0.56 -16.22
CA THR A 110 2.72 0.77 -15.83
C THR A 110 1.22 0.85 -16.02
N GLY A 111 0.71 0.40 -17.16
CA GLY A 111 -0.74 0.36 -17.42
C GLY A 111 -1.48 -0.50 -16.40
N LEU A 112 -0.97 -1.67 -16.07
CA LEU A 112 -1.55 -2.57 -15.06
C LEU A 112 -1.50 -1.95 -13.65
N ASN A 113 -0.42 -1.26 -13.26
CA ASN A 113 -0.34 -0.56 -11.97
C ASN A 113 -1.37 0.57 -11.87
N ILE A 114 -1.57 1.37 -12.92
CA ILE A 114 -2.59 2.42 -12.93
C ILE A 114 -4.00 1.81 -12.87
N ALA A 115 -4.26 0.74 -13.61
CA ALA A 115 -5.53 0.02 -13.56
C ALA A 115 -5.78 -0.60 -12.17
N ALA A 116 -4.73 -1.16 -11.54
CA ALA A 116 -4.82 -1.70 -10.18
C ALA A 116 -5.10 -0.59 -9.16
N LEU A 117 -4.46 0.57 -9.26
CA LEU A 117 -4.74 1.74 -8.40
C LEU A 117 -6.20 2.19 -8.52
N PHE A 118 -6.69 2.32 -9.76
CA PHE A 118 -8.09 2.63 -10.01
C PHE A 118 -9.03 1.59 -9.38
N ALA A 119 -8.73 0.29 -9.57
CA ALA A 119 -9.53 -0.79 -9.00
C ALA A 119 -9.51 -0.76 -7.45
N VAL A 120 -8.38 -0.45 -6.81
CA VAL A 120 -8.30 -0.26 -5.34
C VAL A 120 -9.26 0.83 -4.89
N ILE A 121 -9.28 1.99 -5.56
CA ILE A 121 -10.14 3.12 -5.18
C ILE A 121 -11.62 2.76 -5.37
N VAL A 122 -11.97 2.10 -6.47
CA VAL A 122 -13.33 1.61 -6.72
C VAL A 122 -13.76 0.60 -5.64
N LEU A 123 -12.88 -0.34 -5.27
CA LEU A 123 -13.15 -1.30 -4.20
C LEU A 123 -13.31 -0.62 -2.84
N CYS A 124 -12.52 0.42 -2.55
CA CYS A 124 -12.70 1.20 -1.31
C CYS A 124 -14.10 1.78 -1.24
N TRP A 125 -14.60 2.42 -2.30
CA TRP A 125 -15.98 2.93 -2.34
C TRP A 125 -17.03 1.82 -2.20
N LYS A 126 -16.83 0.69 -2.89
CA LYS A 126 -17.70 -0.48 -2.76
C LYS A 126 -17.80 -0.96 -1.31
N PHE A 127 -16.67 -1.13 -0.63
CA PHE A 127 -16.63 -1.61 0.77
C PHE A 127 -17.15 -0.59 1.78
N LEU A 128 -17.18 0.68 1.41
CA LEU A 128 -17.82 1.74 2.18
C LEU A 128 -19.36 1.83 1.92
N GLY A 129 -19.89 0.90 1.11
CA GLY A 129 -21.32 0.78 0.83
C GLY A 129 -21.84 1.74 -0.25
N TYR A 130 -20.94 2.29 -1.08
CA TYR A 130 -21.37 3.15 -2.20
C TYR A 130 -21.75 2.33 -3.42
N ARG A 131 -22.80 2.81 -4.12
CA ARG A 131 -23.18 2.27 -5.43
C ARG A 131 -22.09 2.56 -6.46
N LEU A 132 -21.74 1.54 -7.24
CA LEU A 132 -20.81 1.67 -8.35
C LEU A 132 -21.56 2.17 -9.59
N ASP A 133 -21.75 3.48 -9.67
CA ASP A 133 -22.36 4.18 -10.81
C ASP A 133 -21.33 5.02 -11.56
N ALA A 134 -21.73 5.65 -12.65
CA ALA A 134 -20.86 6.50 -13.47
C ALA A 134 -20.17 7.61 -12.64
N LYS A 135 -20.86 8.15 -11.63
CA LYS A 135 -20.30 9.16 -10.73
C LYS A 135 -19.19 8.60 -9.87
N THR A 136 -19.37 7.40 -9.32
CA THR A 136 -18.36 6.72 -8.51
C THR A 136 -17.13 6.38 -9.34
N TYR A 137 -17.30 5.91 -10.56
CA TYR A 137 -16.18 5.66 -11.48
C TYR A 137 -15.46 6.95 -11.88
N ALA A 138 -16.19 8.04 -12.17
CA ALA A 138 -15.59 9.33 -12.50
C ALA A 138 -14.76 9.89 -11.33
N VAL A 139 -15.30 9.87 -10.11
CA VAL A 139 -14.55 10.28 -8.91
C VAL A 139 -13.33 9.40 -8.69
N SER A 140 -13.45 8.08 -8.90
CA SER A 140 -12.32 7.16 -8.78
C SER A 140 -11.23 7.44 -9.82
N ALA A 141 -11.60 7.78 -11.05
CA ALA A 141 -10.64 8.15 -12.10
C ALA A 141 -9.89 9.45 -11.76
N LEU A 142 -10.62 10.48 -11.30
CA LEU A 142 -10.00 11.74 -10.83
C LEU A 142 -9.08 11.49 -9.61
N ALA A 143 -9.53 10.69 -8.64
CA ALA A 143 -8.71 10.32 -7.48
C ALA A 143 -7.47 9.52 -7.89
N THR A 144 -7.58 8.59 -8.85
CA THR A 144 -6.43 7.88 -9.41
C THR A 144 -5.41 8.87 -9.96
N THR A 145 -5.85 9.83 -10.76
CA THR A 145 -4.98 10.86 -11.35
C THR A 145 -4.32 11.73 -10.28
N ILE A 146 -5.06 12.14 -9.23
CA ILE A 146 -4.51 12.89 -8.10
C ILE A 146 -3.43 12.05 -7.37
N PHE A 147 -3.69 10.78 -7.14
CA PHE A 147 -2.79 9.90 -6.40
C PHE A 147 -1.53 9.52 -7.17
N LEU A 148 -1.47 9.72 -8.49
CA LEU A 148 -0.20 9.59 -9.23
C LEU A 148 0.90 10.55 -8.71
N PHE A 149 0.51 11.66 -8.08
CA PHE A 149 1.44 12.59 -7.45
C PHE A 149 1.71 12.29 -5.97
N MET A 150 1.15 11.24 -5.38
CA MET A 150 1.59 10.75 -4.07
C MET A 150 2.95 10.07 -4.20
N GLU A 151 3.88 10.38 -3.28
CA GLU A 151 5.24 9.80 -3.32
C GLU A 151 5.21 8.26 -3.37
N PRO A 152 4.44 7.52 -2.52
CA PRO A 152 4.42 6.06 -2.59
C PRO A 152 3.95 5.51 -3.94
N ILE A 153 3.03 6.18 -4.59
CA ILE A 153 2.51 5.77 -5.90
C ILE A 153 3.49 6.14 -7.01
N ARG A 154 3.96 7.38 -7.02
CA ARG A 154 4.93 7.85 -8.01
C ARG A 154 6.21 7.00 -7.96
N THR A 155 6.71 6.70 -6.76
CA THR A 155 7.92 5.87 -6.58
C THR A 155 7.66 4.41 -6.93
N THR A 156 6.45 3.87 -6.65
CA THR A 156 6.05 2.55 -7.13
C THR A 156 6.09 2.46 -8.66
N LEU A 157 5.58 3.47 -9.37
CA LEU A 157 5.61 3.50 -10.84
C LEU A 157 7.03 3.67 -11.37
N TRP A 158 7.80 4.58 -10.79
CA TRP A 158 9.17 4.89 -11.17
C TRP A 158 10.13 3.70 -11.04
N LEU A 159 10.00 2.91 -9.97
CA LEU A 159 10.79 1.69 -9.76
C LEU A 159 10.19 0.47 -10.46
N GLY A 160 8.93 0.52 -10.88
CA GLY A 160 8.20 -0.64 -11.37
C GLY A 160 7.89 -1.67 -10.27
N GLN A 161 7.51 -1.20 -9.08
CA GLN A 161 7.22 -2.03 -7.91
C GLN A 161 5.87 -2.74 -7.97
N ILE A 162 5.75 -3.85 -7.21
CA ILE A 162 4.55 -4.71 -7.16
C ILE A 162 3.52 -4.27 -6.10
N ASN A 163 3.82 -3.27 -5.27
CA ASN A 163 3.07 -2.99 -4.04
C ASN A 163 1.58 -2.66 -4.27
N ILE A 164 1.22 -1.99 -5.39
CA ILE A 164 -0.18 -1.68 -5.71
C ILE A 164 -0.97 -2.96 -6.00
N PHE A 165 -0.37 -3.96 -6.64
CA PHE A 165 -1.01 -5.26 -6.87
C PHE A 165 -1.24 -6.01 -5.56
N LEU A 166 -0.28 -5.96 -4.62
CA LEU A 166 -0.44 -6.57 -3.30
C LEU A 166 -1.54 -5.87 -2.50
N LEU A 167 -1.61 -4.52 -2.55
CA LEU A 167 -2.70 -3.73 -1.97
C LEU A 167 -4.05 -4.15 -2.57
N LEU A 168 -4.15 -4.23 -3.90
CA LEU A 168 -5.37 -4.64 -4.60
C LEU A 168 -5.81 -6.03 -4.15
N LEU A 169 -4.87 -6.98 -4.10
CA LEU A 169 -5.15 -8.36 -3.74
C LEU A 169 -5.68 -8.49 -2.31
N ILE A 170 -5.05 -7.78 -1.35
CA ILE A 170 -5.50 -7.76 0.05
C ILE A 170 -6.87 -7.09 0.19
N VAL A 171 -7.05 -5.91 -0.41
CA VAL A 171 -8.33 -5.17 -0.31
C VAL A 171 -9.46 -5.97 -0.95
N TRP A 172 -9.22 -6.55 -2.14
CA TRP A 172 -10.20 -7.38 -2.82
C TRP A 172 -10.57 -8.65 -2.03
N ASP A 173 -9.59 -9.33 -1.45
CA ASP A 173 -9.80 -10.58 -0.72
C ASP A 173 -10.44 -10.35 0.65
N LEU A 174 -9.83 -9.52 1.49
CA LEU A 174 -10.28 -9.28 2.85
C LEU A 174 -11.45 -8.28 2.95
N GLY A 175 -11.79 -7.62 1.85
CA GLY A 175 -13.01 -6.83 1.70
C GLY A 175 -14.27 -7.68 1.46
N ARG A 176 -14.13 -8.95 1.06
CA ARG A 176 -15.26 -9.87 0.85
C ARG A 176 -16.05 -10.10 2.14
N ASP A 177 -17.23 -10.69 1.97
CA ASP A 177 -18.01 -11.17 3.09
C ASP A 177 -17.20 -12.18 3.95
N GLU A 178 -17.41 -12.13 5.26
CA GLU A 178 -16.69 -13.00 6.21
C GLU A 178 -17.11 -14.46 6.08
N THR A 179 -18.26 -14.74 5.49
CA THR A 179 -18.77 -16.08 5.20
C THR A 179 -18.17 -16.69 3.93
N SER A 180 -17.51 -15.89 3.07
CA SER A 180 -16.91 -16.37 1.83
C SER A 180 -15.83 -17.43 2.10
N ARG A 181 -15.97 -18.57 1.42
CA ARG A 181 -15.00 -19.68 1.53
C ARG A 181 -13.63 -19.36 0.94
N LEU A 182 -13.58 -18.42 -0.02
CA LEU A 182 -12.35 -18.02 -0.70
C LEU A 182 -11.62 -16.87 0.00
N ARG A 183 -12.19 -16.33 1.09
CA ARG A 183 -11.57 -15.26 1.85
C ARG A 183 -10.29 -15.77 2.55
N GLY A 184 -9.19 -15.07 2.36
CA GLY A 184 -7.86 -15.44 2.84
C GLY A 184 -6.92 -15.91 1.72
N ILE A 185 -7.45 -16.37 0.56
CA ILE A 185 -6.60 -16.82 -0.56
C ILE A 185 -5.70 -15.68 -1.05
N GLY A 186 -6.28 -14.49 -1.28
CA GLY A 186 -5.51 -13.33 -1.76
C GLY A 186 -4.44 -12.90 -0.76
N ALA A 187 -4.74 -12.93 0.55
CA ALA A 187 -3.78 -12.64 1.60
C ALA A 187 -2.63 -13.68 1.63
N GLY A 188 -2.94 -14.97 1.43
CA GLY A 188 -1.95 -16.02 1.33
C GLY A 188 -1.05 -15.89 0.10
N ILE A 189 -1.62 -15.60 -1.07
CA ILE A 189 -0.85 -15.34 -2.30
C ILE A 189 0.04 -14.11 -2.12
N ALA A 190 -0.51 -13.01 -1.59
CA ALA A 190 0.26 -11.79 -1.38
C ALA A 190 1.46 -12.03 -0.45
N ALA A 191 1.29 -12.80 0.63
CA ALA A 191 2.36 -13.24 1.53
C ALA A 191 3.37 -14.14 0.80
N GLY A 192 2.89 -15.00 -0.09
CA GLY A 192 3.72 -15.86 -0.93
C GLY A 192 4.58 -15.10 -1.93
N VAL A 193 4.15 -13.94 -2.40
CA VAL A 193 4.93 -13.06 -3.29
C VAL A 193 5.92 -12.21 -2.49
N LYS A 194 5.47 -11.62 -1.40
CA LYS A 194 6.26 -10.75 -0.51
C LYS A 194 5.80 -10.97 0.92
N LEU A 195 6.71 -11.17 1.87
CA LEU A 195 6.33 -11.61 3.23
C LEU A 195 5.58 -10.54 4.04
N THR A 196 5.76 -9.26 3.76
CA THR A 196 5.10 -8.18 4.50
C THR A 196 3.58 -8.35 4.63
N PRO A 197 2.81 -8.78 3.61
CA PRO A 197 1.39 -9.11 3.73
C PRO A 197 1.02 -10.20 4.76
N ALA A 198 1.95 -11.05 5.18
CA ALA A 198 1.68 -12.03 6.24
C ALA A 198 1.26 -11.35 7.56
N PHE A 199 1.60 -10.07 7.75
CA PHE A 199 1.16 -9.30 8.92
C PHE A 199 -0.38 -9.21 9.04
N PHE A 200 -1.12 -9.37 7.94
CA PHE A 200 -2.59 -9.43 7.96
C PHE A 200 -3.12 -10.66 8.72
N TRP A 201 -2.31 -11.70 8.93
CA TRP A 201 -2.69 -12.84 9.77
C TRP A 201 -2.90 -12.42 11.23
N ALA A 202 -2.12 -11.45 11.73
CA ALA A 202 -2.33 -10.89 13.06
C ALA A 202 -3.70 -10.19 13.16
N TYR A 203 -4.11 -9.44 12.11
CA TYR A 203 -5.45 -8.86 12.04
C TYR A 203 -6.55 -9.94 12.04
N LEU A 204 -6.42 -10.96 11.20
CA LEU A 204 -7.38 -12.07 11.15
C LEU A 204 -7.47 -12.81 12.48
N PHE A 205 -6.34 -12.98 13.17
CA PHE A 205 -6.27 -13.60 14.51
C PHE A 205 -6.99 -12.77 15.56
N ILE A 206 -6.67 -11.49 15.72
CA ILE A 206 -7.25 -10.63 16.75
C ILE A 206 -8.74 -10.34 16.53
N THR A 207 -9.18 -10.39 15.26
CA THR A 207 -10.60 -10.25 14.90
C THR A 207 -11.35 -11.57 14.83
N ARG A 208 -10.70 -12.70 15.22
CA ARG A 208 -11.24 -14.05 15.29
C ARG A 208 -11.80 -14.58 13.95
N GLN A 209 -11.22 -14.14 12.85
CA GLN A 209 -11.59 -14.60 11.51
C GLN A 209 -10.84 -15.89 11.14
N TRP A 210 -11.03 -16.94 11.95
CA TRP A 210 -10.23 -18.17 11.92
C TRP A 210 -10.21 -18.87 10.56
N ARG A 211 -11.34 -18.91 9.84
CA ARG A 211 -11.40 -19.52 8.51
C ARG A 211 -10.50 -18.80 7.53
N ALA A 212 -10.61 -17.47 7.47
CA ALA A 212 -9.77 -16.66 6.57
C ALA A 212 -8.29 -16.77 6.94
N LEU A 213 -7.97 -16.82 8.24
CA LEU A 213 -6.61 -17.03 8.72
C LEU A 213 -6.05 -18.39 8.24
N VAL A 214 -6.80 -19.49 8.48
CA VAL A 214 -6.38 -20.83 8.04
C VAL A 214 -6.24 -20.86 6.52
N THR A 215 -7.20 -20.31 5.78
CA THR A 215 -7.13 -20.23 4.32
C THR A 215 -5.88 -19.47 3.87
N ALA A 216 -5.56 -18.34 4.50
CA ALA A 216 -4.38 -17.53 4.15
C ALA A 216 -3.07 -18.30 4.42
N VAL A 217 -2.97 -18.96 5.59
CA VAL A 217 -1.78 -19.77 5.95
C VAL A 217 -1.63 -20.97 5.02
N VAL A 218 -2.71 -21.70 4.73
CA VAL A 218 -2.67 -22.85 3.81
C VAL A 218 -2.31 -22.40 2.39
N THR A 219 -2.88 -21.30 1.92
CA THR A 219 -2.54 -20.75 0.60
C THR A 219 -1.08 -20.31 0.54
N PHE A 220 -0.58 -19.65 1.57
CA PHE A 220 0.85 -19.32 1.67
C PHE A 220 1.72 -20.58 1.65
N ALA A 221 1.39 -21.60 2.46
CA ALA A 221 2.11 -22.86 2.47
C ALA A 221 2.11 -23.53 1.09
N ALA A 222 0.99 -23.44 0.35
CA ALA A 222 0.93 -23.92 -1.03
C ALA A 222 1.89 -23.15 -1.96
N THR A 223 2.02 -21.81 -1.81
CA THR A 223 3.00 -21.03 -2.60
C THR A 223 4.44 -21.44 -2.28
N VAL A 224 4.74 -21.71 -1.00
CA VAL A 224 6.05 -22.23 -0.58
C VAL A 224 6.29 -23.61 -1.19
N ALA A 225 5.31 -24.51 -1.11
CA ALA A 225 5.40 -25.86 -1.70
C ALA A 225 5.64 -25.82 -3.21
N ILE A 226 4.96 -24.91 -3.93
CA ILE A 226 5.19 -24.69 -5.38
C ILE A 226 6.66 -24.32 -5.63
N GLY A 227 7.23 -23.42 -4.82
CA GLY A 227 8.65 -23.07 -4.90
C GLY A 227 9.56 -24.28 -4.74
N PHE A 228 9.31 -25.15 -3.74
CA PHE A 228 10.09 -26.36 -3.51
C PHE A 228 9.91 -27.40 -4.63
N VAL A 229 8.73 -27.51 -5.22
CA VAL A 229 8.48 -28.46 -6.32
C VAL A 229 9.18 -28.02 -7.61
N VAL A 230 9.19 -26.72 -7.91
CA VAL A 230 9.65 -26.22 -9.23
C VAL A 230 11.13 -25.80 -9.21
N ILE A 231 11.59 -25.14 -8.14
CA ILE A 231 12.97 -24.62 -7.99
C ILE A 231 13.53 -24.97 -6.61
N TYR A 232 13.69 -26.28 -6.34
CA TYR A 232 14.02 -26.81 -5.02
C TYR A 232 15.24 -26.15 -4.38
N ASN A 233 16.36 -26.08 -5.09
CA ASN A 233 17.62 -25.56 -4.54
C ASN A 233 17.50 -24.09 -4.13
N ASP A 234 16.85 -23.28 -4.95
CA ASP A 234 16.61 -21.87 -4.66
C ASP A 234 15.61 -21.72 -3.52
N ALA A 235 14.55 -22.54 -3.47
CA ALA A 235 13.60 -22.52 -2.36
C ALA A 235 14.27 -22.90 -1.05
N TYR A 236 15.09 -23.96 -1.04
CA TYR A 236 15.84 -24.35 0.15
C TYR A 236 16.76 -23.22 0.62
N LYS A 237 17.56 -22.66 -0.29
CA LYS A 237 18.47 -21.54 0.03
C LYS A 237 17.75 -20.31 0.57
N TYR A 238 16.60 -19.96 -0.05
CA TYR A 238 15.82 -18.81 0.40
C TYR A 238 15.30 -18.99 1.82
N TRP A 239 14.63 -20.12 2.09
CA TRP A 239 13.96 -20.34 3.38
C TRP A 239 14.90 -20.67 4.52
N THR A 240 16.12 -21.15 4.25
CA THR A 240 17.11 -21.50 5.28
C THR A 240 18.17 -20.43 5.52
N GLY A 241 18.28 -19.42 4.65
CA GLY A 241 19.38 -18.42 4.76
C GLY A 241 18.99 -17.04 4.24
N THR A 242 18.63 -16.91 2.95
CA THR A 242 18.45 -15.61 2.27
C THR A 242 17.36 -14.75 2.93
N LEU A 243 16.32 -15.36 3.48
CA LEU A 243 15.21 -14.66 4.14
C LEU A 243 15.65 -13.75 5.29
N VAL A 244 16.68 -14.13 6.04
CA VAL A 244 17.17 -13.40 7.22
C VAL A 244 18.39 -12.51 6.91
N ASP A 245 18.85 -12.50 5.68
CA ASP A 245 19.98 -11.69 5.21
C ASP A 245 19.54 -10.26 4.90
N SER A 246 19.63 -9.39 5.90
CA SER A 246 19.22 -7.98 5.79
C SER A 246 20.16 -7.12 4.94
N GLU A 247 21.39 -7.55 4.70
CA GLU A 247 22.38 -6.78 3.92
C GLU A 247 21.98 -6.66 2.43
N ARG A 248 21.11 -7.58 1.97
CA ARG A 248 20.59 -7.58 0.60
C ARG A 248 19.60 -6.44 0.31
N VAL A 249 19.02 -5.80 1.34
CA VAL A 249 17.91 -4.86 1.15
C VAL A 249 18.37 -3.40 1.01
N GLY A 250 19.53 -3.07 1.59
CA GLY A 250 20.12 -1.74 1.56
C GLY A 250 20.37 -1.13 2.95
N PRO A 251 20.84 0.11 3.03
CA PRO A 251 21.22 0.74 4.31
C PRO A 251 19.97 1.09 5.14
N THR A 252 20.01 0.72 6.44
CA THR A 252 18.89 0.92 7.36
C THR A 252 18.60 2.41 7.60
N ASP A 253 19.65 3.25 7.62
CA ASP A 253 19.60 4.68 7.87
C ASP A 253 19.26 5.53 6.63
N ALA A 254 18.96 4.90 5.50
CA ALA A 254 18.54 5.62 4.30
C ALA A 254 17.28 6.47 4.59
N PRO A 255 17.21 7.75 4.16
CA PRO A 255 16.08 8.64 4.42
C PRO A 255 14.73 8.07 3.94
N SER A 256 14.73 7.31 2.86
CA SER A 256 13.54 6.65 2.31
C SER A 256 13.07 5.43 3.12
N ASN A 257 13.87 4.95 4.10
CA ASN A 257 13.42 3.91 5.03
C ASN A 257 12.54 4.51 6.13
N GLN A 258 11.25 4.56 5.88
CA GLN A 258 10.22 5.13 6.76
C GLN A 258 9.63 4.08 7.71
N SER A 259 10.47 3.17 8.24
CA SER A 259 10.11 2.22 9.30
C SER A 259 10.56 2.71 10.67
N VAL A 260 10.12 2.03 11.74
CA VAL A 260 10.65 2.27 13.10
C VAL A 260 12.17 2.08 13.14
N SER A 261 12.67 1.03 12.48
CA SER A 261 14.11 0.77 12.39
C SER A 261 14.84 1.91 11.66
N GLY A 262 14.29 2.36 10.52
CA GLY A 262 14.83 3.48 9.74
C GLY A 262 14.83 4.78 10.54
N LEU A 263 13.72 5.10 11.22
CA LEU A 263 13.65 6.31 12.05
C LEU A 263 14.72 6.32 13.15
N ILE A 264 14.88 5.21 13.89
CA ILE A 264 15.89 5.11 14.95
C ILE A 264 17.29 5.24 14.35
N ALA A 265 17.58 4.53 13.25
CA ALA A 265 18.86 4.59 12.56
C ALA A 265 19.22 6.02 12.14
N GLN A 266 18.29 6.74 11.54
CA GLN A 266 18.48 8.12 11.10
C GLN A 266 18.64 9.10 12.28
N LEU A 267 17.89 8.95 13.37
CA LEU A 267 18.01 9.81 14.55
C LEU A 267 19.29 9.55 15.34
N THR A 268 19.79 8.32 15.33
CA THR A 268 21.03 7.93 16.03
C THR A 268 22.26 7.97 15.14
N HIS A 269 22.13 8.34 13.86
CA HIS A 269 23.21 8.41 12.87
C HIS A 269 24.00 7.10 12.75
N THR A 270 23.32 5.95 12.78
CA THR A 270 23.97 4.65 12.66
C THR A 270 23.19 3.71 11.73
N PRO A 271 23.83 3.03 10.79
CA PRO A 271 23.19 2.01 9.97
C PRO A 271 22.79 0.77 10.77
N THR A 272 23.28 0.63 12.01
CA THR A 272 23.01 -0.50 12.91
C THR A 272 22.32 -0.02 14.20
N PRO A 273 21.02 0.32 14.17
CA PRO A 273 20.33 0.81 15.35
C PRO A 273 20.20 -0.26 16.43
N SER A 274 20.07 0.18 17.69
CA SER A 274 19.88 -0.72 18.83
C SER A 274 18.69 -1.66 18.61
N ARG A 275 18.95 -2.98 18.60
CA ARG A 275 17.91 -4.02 18.44
C ARG A 275 16.82 -3.93 19.51
N ILE A 276 17.20 -3.55 20.76
CA ILE A 276 16.24 -3.39 21.86
C ILE A 276 15.29 -2.22 21.57
N LEU A 277 15.83 -1.06 21.16
CA LEU A 277 14.98 0.09 20.81
C LEU A 277 14.06 -0.22 19.63
N VAL A 278 14.60 -0.83 18.58
CA VAL A 278 13.79 -1.26 17.43
C VAL A 278 12.68 -2.21 17.85
N LEU A 279 12.98 -3.22 18.66
CA LEU A 279 11.98 -4.17 19.15
C LEU A 279 10.89 -3.50 20.00
N VAL A 280 11.28 -2.66 20.97
CA VAL A 280 10.34 -1.97 21.86
C VAL A 280 9.43 -1.03 21.08
N PHE A 281 9.98 -0.16 20.24
CA PHE A 281 9.16 0.80 19.49
C PHE A 281 8.33 0.12 18.39
N SER A 282 8.81 -0.95 17.77
CA SER A 282 8.01 -1.76 16.84
C SER A 282 6.86 -2.48 17.55
N ALA A 283 7.08 -3.00 18.75
CA ALA A 283 6.02 -3.60 19.57
C ALA A 283 4.96 -2.56 19.96
N LEU A 284 5.38 -1.36 20.39
CA LEU A 284 4.45 -0.26 20.71
C LEU A 284 3.64 0.17 19.48
N ALA A 285 4.28 0.30 18.34
CA ALA A 285 3.62 0.64 17.06
C ALA A 285 2.66 -0.47 16.64
N ALA A 286 3.04 -1.75 16.79
CA ALA A 286 2.17 -2.89 16.51
C ALA A 286 0.94 -2.90 17.42
N CYS A 287 1.12 -2.68 18.73
CA CYS A 287 0.01 -2.59 19.69
C CYS A 287 -0.94 -1.43 19.35
N LEU A 288 -0.39 -0.25 19.04
CA LEU A 288 -1.17 0.92 18.66
C LEU A 288 -1.98 0.67 17.38
N GLY A 289 -1.33 0.19 16.32
CA GLY A 289 -1.95 0.01 15.02
C GLY A 289 -2.93 -1.17 14.97
N LEU A 290 -2.57 -2.32 15.55
CA LEU A 290 -3.48 -3.47 15.65
C LEU A 290 -4.63 -3.19 16.62
N GLY A 291 -4.40 -2.43 17.69
CA GLY A 291 -5.46 -1.94 18.57
C GLY A 291 -6.46 -1.07 17.82
N ALA A 292 -5.98 -0.12 17.00
CA ALA A 292 -6.83 0.70 16.14
C ALA A 292 -7.58 -0.15 15.11
N ALA A 293 -6.91 -1.13 14.48
CA ALA A 293 -7.53 -2.04 13.52
C ALA A 293 -8.64 -2.89 14.16
N TRP A 294 -8.41 -3.41 15.38
CA TRP A 294 -9.39 -4.17 16.13
C TRP A 294 -10.61 -3.32 16.53
N VAL A 295 -10.37 -2.10 17.02
CA VAL A 295 -11.46 -1.17 17.36
C VAL A 295 -12.27 -0.83 16.11
N ALA A 296 -11.62 -0.51 14.99
CA ALA A 296 -12.30 -0.26 13.71
C ALA A 296 -13.16 -1.45 13.28
N HIS A 297 -12.60 -2.67 13.34
CA HIS A 297 -13.34 -3.90 12.98
C HIS A 297 -14.57 -4.09 13.87
N ARG A 298 -14.44 -3.93 15.19
CA ARG A 298 -15.57 -4.06 16.14
C ARG A 298 -16.70 -3.07 15.92
N HIS A 299 -16.42 -1.94 15.25
CA HIS A 299 -17.40 -0.94 14.85
C HIS A 299 -17.86 -1.08 13.40
N GLY A 300 -17.59 -2.23 12.75
CA GLY A 300 -17.98 -2.50 11.37
C GLY A 300 -17.18 -1.72 10.31
N GLN A 301 -16.10 -1.02 10.73
CA GLN A 301 -15.25 -0.23 9.85
C GLN A 301 -14.15 -1.11 9.23
N LYS A 302 -14.56 -2.13 8.43
CA LYS A 302 -13.66 -3.17 7.92
C LYS A 302 -12.51 -2.58 7.09
N LEU A 303 -12.79 -1.66 6.17
CA LEU A 303 -11.75 -1.02 5.35
C LEU A 303 -10.74 -0.24 6.20
N LEU A 304 -11.20 0.46 7.24
CA LEU A 304 -10.31 1.16 8.17
C LEU A 304 -9.43 0.16 8.94
N GLY A 305 -9.99 -0.97 9.39
CA GLY A 305 -9.23 -2.03 10.04
C GLY A 305 -8.13 -2.59 9.14
N LEU A 306 -8.43 -2.85 7.87
CA LEU A 306 -7.44 -3.30 6.87
C LEU A 306 -6.37 -2.23 6.61
N THR A 307 -6.79 -0.97 6.46
CA THR A 307 -5.87 0.16 6.24
C THR A 307 -4.91 0.32 7.40
N MET A 308 -5.41 0.29 8.63
CA MET A 308 -4.57 0.36 9.84
C MET A 308 -3.60 -0.80 9.93
N THR A 309 -4.03 -2.02 9.57
CA THR A 309 -3.17 -3.20 9.54
C THR A 309 -2.04 -3.04 8.51
N GLY A 310 -2.34 -2.57 7.31
CA GLY A 310 -1.35 -2.35 6.27
C GLY A 310 -0.34 -1.26 6.63
N LEU A 311 -0.80 -0.15 7.20
CA LEU A 311 0.08 0.91 7.72
C LEU A 311 0.95 0.40 8.89
N THR A 312 0.39 -0.46 9.76
CA THR A 312 1.17 -1.07 10.85
C THR A 312 2.26 -1.98 10.30
N ALA A 313 1.92 -2.82 9.32
CA ALA A 313 2.89 -3.71 8.67
C ALA A 313 4.08 -2.95 8.08
N THR A 314 3.83 -1.81 7.42
CA THR A 314 4.91 -0.95 6.91
C THR A 314 5.70 -0.29 8.04
N THR A 315 5.04 0.16 9.09
CA THR A 315 5.69 0.80 10.24
C THR A 315 6.68 -0.13 10.96
N VAL A 316 6.31 -1.40 11.19
CA VAL A 316 7.11 -2.36 11.98
C VAL A 316 8.07 -3.19 11.12
N SER A 317 7.97 -3.14 9.81
CA SER A 317 8.91 -3.83 8.92
C SER A 317 10.32 -3.29 9.12
N PRO A 318 11.37 -4.13 9.10
CA PRO A 318 12.76 -3.67 9.22
C PRO A 318 13.14 -2.64 8.14
N PHE A 319 12.61 -2.86 6.93
CA PHE A 319 12.78 -1.95 5.79
C PHE A 319 11.42 -1.58 5.23
N SER A 320 11.15 -0.29 5.17
CA SER A 320 9.90 0.23 4.62
C SER A 320 10.17 1.49 3.81
N TRP A 321 10.58 1.27 2.57
CA TRP A 321 10.82 2.33 1.60
C TRP A 321 9.53 3.11 1.33
N GLY A 322 9.62 4.36 0.88
CA GLY A 322 8.47 5.21 0.58
C GLY A 322 7.38 4.49 -0.22
N HIS A 323 7.78 3.75 -1.25
CA HIS A 323 6.85 2.98 -2.10
C HIS A 323 6.14 1.79 -1.42
N HIS A 324 6.48 1.43 -0.19
CA HIS A 324 5.72 0.43 0.59
C HIS A 324 4.42 1.03 1.18
N TRP A 325 4.34 2.34 1.33
CA TRP A 325 3.27 3.06 2.00
C TRP A 325 2.03 3.32 1.11
N VAL A 326 1.78 2.45 0.15
CA VAL A 326 0.58 2.51 -0.73
C VAL A 326 -0.74 2.48 0.04
N TRP A 327 -0.71 2.09 1.31
CA TRP A 327 -1.86 2.11 2.23
C TRP A 327 -2.38 3.52 2.55
N PHE A 328 -1.66 4.57 2.20
CA PHE A 328 -2.18 5.93 2.25
C PHE A 328 -3.31 6.17 1.24
N VAL A 329 -3.40 5.38 0.16
CA VAL A 329 -4.52 5.46 -0.80
C VAL A 329 -5.86 5.19 -0.10
N PRO A 330 -6.11 4.00 0.50
CA PRO A 330 -7.35 3.77 1.23
C PRO A 330 -7.51 4.70 2.45
N LEU A 331 -6.44 5.17 3.09
CA LEU A 331 -6.53 6.13 4.20
C LEU A 331 -7.15 7.46 3.75
N VAL A 332 -6.70 8.03 2.62
CA VAL A 332 -7.25 9.29 2.08
C VAL A 332 -8.69 9.10 1.61
N VAL A 333 -9.02 7.97 0.97
CA VAL A 333 -10.40 7.64 0.60
C VAL A 333 -11.31 7.54 1.84
N LEU A 334 -10.83 6.90 2.90
CA LEU A 334 -11.55 6.84 4.20
C LEU A 334 -11.76 8.21 4.81
N ALA A 335 -10.72 9.06 4.82
CA ALA A 335 -10.82 10.42 5.32
C ALA A 335 -11.88 11.24 4.56
N ALA A 336 -11.91 11.12 3.23
CA ALA A 336 -12.94 11.74 2.39
C ALA A 336 -14.35 11.17 2.68
N HIS A 337 -14.46 9.85 2.87
CA HIS A 337 -15.72 9.22 3.27
C HIS A 337 -16.22 9.78 4.61
N TYR A 338 -15.37 9.82 5.64
CA TYR A 338 -15.79 10.34 6.94
C TYR A 338 -16.11 11.84 6.90
N ALA A 339 -15.43 12.62 6.07
CA ALA A 339 -15.77 14.02 5.85
C ALA A 339 -17.19 14.18 5.25
N MET A 340 -17.52 13.37 4.24
CA MET A 340 -18.85 13.37 3.62
C MET A 340 -19.96 12.94 4.58
N VAL A 341 -19.71 11.87 5.35
CA VAL A 341 -20.71 11.31 6.27
C VAL A 341 -20.94 12.20 7.50
N SER A 342 -19.88 12.87 7.98
CA SER A 342 -20.00 13.78 9.12
C SER A 342 -20.84 15.02 8.86
N GLN A 343 -21.03 15.39 7.58
CA GLN A 343 -21.71 16.61 7.12
C GLN A 343 -21.12 17.93 7.69
N LYS A 344 -19.97 17.85 8.38
CA LYS A 344 -19.30 19.00 8.99
C LYS A 344 -18.25 19.54 8.00
N ARG A 345 -18.33 20.85 7.69
CA ARG A 345 -17.39 21.47 6.75
C ARG A 345 -15.93 21.31 7.16
N TRP A 346 -15.63 21.44 8.46
CA TRP A 346 -14.27 21.30 8.97
C TRP A 346 -13.70 19.88 8.80
N ALA A 347 -14.54 18.83 8.69
CA ALA A 347 -14.06 17.46 8.51
C ALA A 347 -13.33 17.27 7.18
N TRP A 348 -13.54 18.15 6.20
CA TRP A 348 -12.80 18.16 4.94
C TRP A 348 -11.32 18.54 5.09
N VAL A 349 -10.89 18.99 6.26
CA VAL A 349 -9.45 19.15 6.57
C VAL A 349 -8.74 17.78 6.63
N ALA A 350 -9.43 16.72 7.08
CA ALA A 350 -8.82 15.41 7.27
C ALA A 350 -8.21 14.80 5.98
N PRO A 351 -8.89 14.76 4.82
CA PRO A 351 -8.27 14.27 3.58
C PRO A 351 -6.97 15.01 3.23
N PHE A 352 -6.92 16.33 3.46
CA PHE A 352 -5.73 17.13 3.17
C PHE A 352 -4.61 16.87 4.17
N VAL A 353 -4.93 16.70 5.46
CA VAL A 353 -3.95 16.34 6.50
C VAL A 353 -3.25 15.03 6.18
N PHE A 354 -3.97 14.04 5.62
CA PHE A 354 -3.39 12.75 5.24
C PHE A 354 -2.77 12.76 3.84
N LEU A 355 -3.21 13.62 2.93
CA LEU A 355 -2.72 13.67 1.56
C LEU A 355 -1.47 14.56 1.41
N LEU A 356 -1.50 15.78 1.94
CA LEU A 356 -0.44 16.76 1.68
C LEU A 356 0.96 16.28 2.10
N PRO A 357 1.17 15.68 3.30
CA PRO A 357 2.50 15.23 3.71
C PRO A 357 3.06 14.08 2.87
N VAL A 358 2.19 13.32 2.18
CA VAL A 358 2.60 12.15 1.37
C VAL A 358 2.64 12.44 -0.13
N LEU A 359 2.48 13.70 -0.53
CA LEU A 359 2.70 14.09 -1.92
C LEU A 359 4.18 13.93 -2.30
N ASN A 360 4.43 13.87 -3.59
CA ASN A 360 5.77 13.80 -4.14
C ASN A 360 6.46 15.18 -4.09
N TRP A 361 6.75 15.66 -2.89
CA TRP A 361 7.54 16.86 -2.68
C TRP A 361 8.95 16.62 -3.20
N SER A 362 9.20 17.01 -4.44
CA SER A 362 10.50 16.83 -5.08
C SER A 362 11.36 18.06 -4.93
N HIS A 363 12.64 17.83 -4.67
CA HIS A 363 13.66 18.86 -4.69
C HIS A 363 14.93 18.29 -5.33
N THR A 364 15.68 19.16 -5.95
CA THR A 364 16.85 18.77 -6.72
C THR A 364 18.07 19.49 -6.19
N TRP A 365 19.18 18.76 -6.01
CA TRP A 365 20.46 19.35 -5.69
C TRP A 365 21.59 18.73 -6.52
N TRP A 366 22.69 19.44 -6.61
CA TRP A 366 23.87 18.97 -7.30
C TRP A 366 24.62 17.96 -6.42
N ASP A 367 24.80 16.76 -6.92
CA ASP A 367 25.63 15.75 -6.26
C ASP A 367 26.27 14.85 -7.32
N PRO A 368 27.54 15.11 -7.66
CA PRO A 368 28.26 14.35 -8.68
C PRO A 368 28.58 12.91 -8.28
N SER A 369 28.42 12.55 -7.01
CA SER A 369 28.80 11.22 -6.48
C SER A 369 27.69 10.18 -6.58
N VAL A 370 26.42 10.58 -6.83
CA VAL A 370 25.28 9.72 -6.54
C VAL A 370 25.01 8.65 -7.60
N ILE A 371 24.97 9.03 -8.89
CA ILE A 371 24.70 8.07 -9.97
C ILE A 371 25.55 8.44 -11.18
N PRO A 372 26.37 7.49 -11.70
CA PRO A 372 27.19 7.75 -12.87
C PRO A 372 26.36 8.25 -14.05
N GLY A 373 26.73 9.43 -14.55
CA GLY A 373 26.09 10.08 -15.69
C GLY A 373 24.83 10.87 -15.37
N THR A 374 24.50 11.08 -14.08
CA THR A 374 23.59 12.13 -13.61
C THR A 374 24.39 13.14 -12.82
N ASP A 375 24.12 14.41 -13.05
CA ASP A 375 24.76 15.54 -12.34
C ASP A 375 23.84 16.10 -11.25
N ARG A 376 22.66 15.48 -11.05
CA ARG A 376 21.63 15.94 -10.13
C ARG A 376 21.06 14.77 -9.32
N PHE A 377 20.93 14.98 -8.04
CA PHE A 377 20.11 14.13 -7.18
C PHE A 377 18.70 14.71 -7.07
N VAL A 378 17.68 13.87 -7.16
CA VAL A 378 16.27 14.26 -6.97
C VAL A 378 15.71 13.54 -5.75
N GLY A 379 15.55 14.26 -4.65
CA GLY A 379 14.82 13.76 -3.50
C GLY A 379 13.31 13.79 -3.76
N MET A 380 12.62 12.71 -3.41
CA MET A 380 11.17 12.58 -3.53
C MET A 380 10.56 12.26 -2.17
N GLY A 381 9.61 13.10 -1.74
CA GLY A 381 8.98 13.01 -0.42
C GLY A 381 9.62 13.92 0.63
N LEU A 382 8.82 14.34 1.62
CA LEU A 382 9.27 15.26 2.68
C LEU A 382 10.44 14.71 3.49
N PHE A 383 10.54 13.40 3.67
CA PHE A 383 11.63 12.75 4.40
C PHE A 383 13.00 12.86 3.70
N MET A 384 13.03 13.25 2.41
CA MET A 384 14.28 13.47 1.67
C MET A 384 14.83 14.88 1.85
N PHE A 385 14.05 15.83 2.41
CA PHE A 385 14.56 17.16 2.73
C PHE A 385 15.51 17.10 3.91
N VAL A 386 16.60 17.87 3.86
CA VAL A 386 17.52 18.06 4.98
C VAL A 386 17.06 19.27 5.77
N PRO A 387 16.28 19.09 6.83
CA PRO A 387 15.74 20.20 7.63
C PRO A 387 16.79 20.74 8.61
N PRO A 388 16.58 21.96 9.13
CA PRO A 388 17.26 22.40 10.35
C PRO A 388 17.07 21.40 11.49
N GLU A 389 18.03 21.29 12.41
CA GLU A 389 18.03 20.26 13.48
C GLU A 389 16.74 20.20 14.29
N TYR A 390 16.13 21.35 14.62
CA TYR A 390 14.87 21.44 15.37
C TYR A 390 13.63 20.92 14.60
N LEU A 391 13.70 20.78 13.28
CA LEU A 391 12.65 20.18 12.44
C LEU A 391 12.96 18.73 12.03
N ARG A 392 14.08 18.18 12.49
CA ARG A 392 14.55 16.88 12.06
C ARG A 392 13.58 15.75 12.43
N ILE A 393 13.17 15.67 13.69
CA ILE A 393 12.25 14.62 14.16
C ILE A 393 10.93 14.61 13.36
N PRO A 394 10.20 15.72 13.17
CA PRO A 394 8.96 15.70 12.42
C PRO A 394 9.11 15.39 10.93
N THR A 395 10.25 15.73 10.31
CA THR A 395 10.45 15.51 8.86
C THR A 395 10.98 14.13 8.54
N VAL A 396 11.94 13.62 9.31
CA VAL A 396 12.57 12.32 9.08
C VAL A 396 11.56 11.17 9.20
N GLY A 397 10.63 11.24 10.17
CA GLY A 397 9.64 10.19 10.41
C GLY A 397 8.23 10.56 9.92
N VAL A 398 8.07 11.35 8.86
CA VAL A 398 6.76 11.89 8.48
C VAL A 398 5.68 10.82 8.28
N TYR A 399 6.02 9.67 7.70
CA TYR A 399 5.07 8.58 7.46
C TYR A 399 4.65 7.88 8.76
N LEU A 400 5.56 7.76 9.72
CA LEU A 400 5.24 7.22 11.04
C LEU A 400 4.32 8.17 11.83
N TRP A 401 4.48 9.48 11.65
CA TRP A 401 3.59 10.46 12.28
C TRP A 401 2.18 10.40 11.70
N ILE A 402 2.05 10.22 10.37
CA ILE A 402 0.75 10.03 9.73
C ILE A 402 0.09 8.74 10.20
N PHE A 403 0.84 7.64 10.27
CA PHE A 403 0.37 6.38 10.86
C PHE A 403 -0.13 6.60 12.30
N THR A 404 0.69 7.23 13.13
CA THR A 404 0.34 7.49 14.55
C THR A 404 -0.93 8.34 14.65
N LEU A 405 -1.02 9.41 13.86
CA LEU A 405 -2.20 10.28 13.83
C LEU A 405 -3.46 9.49 13.39
N ALA A 406 -3.36 8.65 12.36
CA ALA A 406 -4.47 7.83 11.90
C ALA A 406 -4.91 6.81 12.95
N ALA A 407 -3.95 6.15 13.63
CA ALA A 407 -4.22 5.18 14.68
C ALA A 407 -4.89 5.82 15.90
N VAL A 408 -4.32 6.93 16.39
CA VAL A 408 -4.88 7.67 17.54
C VAL A 408 -6.26 8.23 17.19
N SER A 409 -6.43 8.81 16.00
CA SER A 409 -7.73 9.30 15.54
C SER A 409 -8.77 8.16 15.51
N THR A 410 -8.39 6.97 15.04
CA THR A 410 -9.27 5.80 15.03
C THR A 410 -9.67 5.40 16.45
N LEU A 411 -8.73 5.33 17.37
CA LEU A 411 -9.00 4.98 18.76
C LEU A 411 -9.88 6.03 19.46
N VAL A 412 -9.65 7.31 19.22
CA VAL A 412 -10.46 8.39 19.81
C VAL A 412 -11.89 8.39 19.24
N LEU A 413 -12.04 8.26 17.94
CA LEU A 413 -13.36 8.33 17.29
C LEU A 413 -14.22 7.11 17.60
N PHE A 414 -13.64 5.93 17.63
CA PHE A 414 -14.39 4.67 17.77
C PHE A 414 -14.21 4.01 19.13
N GLY A 415 -13.11 4.27 19.88
CA GLY A 415 -12.84 3.68 21.19
C GLY A 415 -13.54 4.40 22.33
N TRP A 416 -13.54 5.75 22.31
CA TRP A 416 -14.05 6.56 23.43
C TRP A 416 -15.49 7.03 23.22
N LYS A 417 -15.86 7.40 21.99
CA LYS A 417 -17.24 7.77 21.64
C LYS A 417 -17.86 6.64 20.84
N LYS A 418 -19.06 6.20 21.26
CA LYS A 418 -19.95 5.41 20.40
C LYS A 418 -20.39 6.29 19.22
N TRP A 419 -19.47 6.58 18.30
CA TRP A 419 -19.83 7.29 17.09
C TRP A 419 -20.72 6.38 16.26
N LYS A 420 -22.02 6.60 16.42
CA LYS A 420 -22.99 6.04 15.49
C LYS A 420 -22.85 6.85 14.20
N ILE A 421 -22.33 6.22 13.14
CA ILE A 421 -22.50 6.77 11.79
C ILE A 421 -24.02 6.92 11.65
N PRO A 422 -24.57 8.12 11.39
CA PRO A 422 -25.98 8.27 11.14
C PRO A 422 -26.38 7.23 10.09
N ALA A 423 -27.40 6.44 10.35
CA ALA A 423 -28.07 5.63 9.34
C ALA A 423 -28.75 6.64 8.39
N SER A 424 -27.96 7.34 7.56
CA SER A 424 -28.42 8.37 6.69
C SER A 424 -29.10 7.71 5.52
N ASP A 425 -30.38 8.00 5.40
CA ASP A 425 -31.15 7.87 4.16
C ASP A 425 -31.41 6.42 3.66
N ALA A 426 -31.57 5.45 4.58
CA ALA A 426 -32.47 4.35 4.27
C ALA A 426 -33.87 5.00 4.06
N PRO A 427 -34.55 4.78 2.92
CA PRO A 427 -35.96 5.17 2.80
C PRO A 427 -36.71 4.54 3.97
N ALA A 428 -37.55 5.35 4.65
CA ALA A 428 -38.39 4.86 5.73
C ALA A 428 -39.09 3.59 5.27
N PRO A 429 -39.27 2.56 6.14
CA PRO A 429 -40.00 1.38 5.77
C PRO A 429 -41.39 1.87 5.31
N VAL A 430 -41.76 1.47 4.10
CA VAL A 430 -43.12 1.72 3.59
C VAL A 430 -44.08 1.00 4.53
N THR A 431 -44.72 1.75 5.42
CA THR A 431 -45.86 1.25 6.19
C THR A 431 -46.96 0.98 5.19
N THR A 432 -47.12 -0.27 4.80
CA THR A 432 -48.32 -0.73 4.16
C THR A 432 -49.42 -0.57 5.20
N ALA A 433 -50.20 0.50 5.09
CA ALA A 433 -51.47 0.60 5.77
C ALA A 433 -52.38 -0.53 5.26
N ALA A 434 -52.95 -1.26 6.23
CA ALA A 434 -53.90 -2.34 6.04
C ALA A 434 -55.16 -1.90 5.32
#